data_8a3b176dd46a9bb21c688814d5e4a037
#
_entry.id   8a3b176dd46a9bb21c688814d5e4a037
#
_cell.length_a   1.000
_cell.length_b   1.000
_cell.length_c   1.000
_cell.angle_alpha   90.00
_cell.angle_beta   90.00
_cell.angle_gamma   90.00
#
_symmetry.space_group_name_H-M   'P 1'
#
loop_
_entity.id
_entity.type
_entity.pdbx_description
1 polymer ?
#
loop_
_entity_poly.entity_id
_entity_poly.type
_entity_poly.pdbx_seq_one_letter_code
_entity_poly.pdbx_strand_id
1 'polypeptide(L)'
;WVCPGQWSFPVQLPLAWLGVPEHRTKVLFDDGVPHGDVCEWLSLGPLDLGVGRFQEVSCFHRPSGALLVTDALVGISAEPPALFDLDPTPLLFHSRERGDEPLTDSPEARRRGWARLVLFASYLRPEPLEVPALPELLRHAFRPGLRSLRAHFGLYPFRWKPGWQESADGLMGNAAPKLQVAPVLERLVLPRALTSLITWL
;
A
#
# COMPACT_ATOMS: atom_id res chain seq x y z
N TRP A 1 15.78 9.53 11.73
CA TRP A 1 15.60 10.56 10.73
C TRP A 1 14.14 10.60 10.30
N VAL A 2 13.60 11.79 10.05
CA VAL A 2 12.25 12.02 9.54
C VAL A 2 12.31 12.89 8.29
N CYS A 3 11.26 12.84 7.46
CA CYS A 3 11.17 13.68 6.27
C CYS A 3 11.07 15.17 6.63
N PRO A 4 11.65 16.07 5.84
CA PRO A 4 11.49 17.50 6.04
C PRO A 4 10.03 17.91 5.77
N GLY A 5 9.42 18.61 6.71
CA GLY A 5 8.09 19.20 6.54
C GLY A 5 6.88 18.27 6.65
N GLN A 6 7.05 16.97 6.53
CA GLN A 6 5.93 16.00 6.69
C GLN A 6 6.41 14.62 7.13
N TRP A 7 6.07 14.19 8.33
CA TRP A 7 6.37 12.85 8.87
C TRP A 7 5.12 12.09 9.34
N SER A 8 3.94 12.67 9.24
CA SER A 8 2.66 11.98 9.43
C SER A 8 1.59 12.52 8.50
N PHE A 9 0.75 11.64 7.97
CA PHE A 9 -0.31 11.97 7.02
C PHE A 9 -1.68 11.58 7.60
N PRO A 10 -2.75 12.35 7.35
CA PRO A 10 -2.83 13.60 6.57
C PRO A 10 -2.44 14.85 7.36
N VAL A 11 -2.34 14.75 8.68
CA VAL A 11 -2.04 15.86 9.58
C VAL A 11 -0.67 15.65 10.21
N GLN A 12 0.13 16.70 10.24
CA GLN A 12 1.43 16.70 10.90
C GLN A 12 1.25 16.64 12.41
N LEU A 13 1.45 15.44 12.99
CA LEU A 13 1.35 15.24 14.43
C LEU A 13 2.70 15.52 15.12
N PRO A 14 2.71 15.96 16.38
CA PRO A 14 3.93 16.04 17.17
C PRO A 14 4.64 14.69 17.24
N LEU A 15 5.96 14.67 17.11
CA LEU A 15 6.76 13.44 17.13
C LEU A 15 6.53 12.61 18.39
N ALA A 16 6.37 13.27 19.56
CA ALA A 16 6.08 12.60 20.82
C ALA A 16 4.77 11.76 20.77
N TRP A 17 3.76 12.23 20.04
CA TRP A 17 2.48 11.50 19.88
C TRP A 17 2.61 10.26 18.99
N LEU A 18 3.61 10.27 18.13
CA LEU A 18 3.96 9.13 17.26
C LEU A 18 4.90 8.14 17.96
N GLY A 19 5.26 8.40 19.23
CA GLY A 19 6.22 7.58 19.97
C GLY A 19 7.67 7.79 19.52
N VAL A 20 7.95 8.86 18.76
CA VAL A 20 9.28 9.19 18.25
C VAL A 20 9.97 10.16 19.23
N PRO A 21 11.13 9.81 19.80
CA PRO A 21 11.81 10.65 20.78
C PRO A 21 12.44 11.87 20.09
N GLU A 22 11.92 13.06 20.33
CA GLU A 22 12.34 14.30 19.68
C GLU A 22 13.86 14.58 19.87
N HIS A 23 14.39 14.35 21.09
CA HIS A 23 15.81 14.59 21.38
C HIS A 23 16.79 13.65 20.63
N ARG A 24 16.30 12.62 19.98
CA ARG A 24 17.09 11.67 19.17
C ARG A 24 16.71 11.71 17.69
N THR A 25 15.77 12.59 17.33
CA THR A 25 15.27 12.70 15.96
C THR A 25 16.02 13.80 15.22
N LYS A 26 16.37 13.52 13.98
CA LYS A 26 16.96 14.47 13.03
C LYS A 26 16.06 14.59 11.82
N VAL A 27 15.98 15.76 11.25
CA VAL A 27 15.25 16.05 10.03
C VAL A 27 16.21 15.93 8.84
N LEU A 28 15.84 15.12 7.85
CA LEU A 28 16.64 14.95 6.63
C LEU A 28 16.82 16.30 5.94
N PHE A 29 18.00 16.54 5.45
CA PHE A 29 18.51 17.76 4.80
C PHE A 29 18.72 18.93 5.76
N ASP A 30 17.81 19.21 6.69
CA ASP A 30 17.96 20.32 7.65
C ASP A 30 19.08 20.02 8.66
N ASP A 31 19.13 18.80 9.18
CA ASP A 31 20.18 18.30 10.10
C ASP A 31 21.27 17.49 9.37
N GLY A 32 21.31 17.56 8.05
CA GLY A 32 22.17 16.77 7.19
C GLY A 32 21.48 15.50 6.67
N VAL A 33 22.27 14.53 6.22
CA VAL A 33 21.78 13.23 5.73
C VAL A 33 22.61 12.10 6.31
N PRO A 34 22.00 10.94 6.64
CA PRO A 34 22.75 9.79 7.12
C PRO A 34 23.55 9.17 5.98
N HIS A 35 24.79 8.77 6.26
CA HIS A 35 25.66 8.05 5.31
C HIS A 35 25.83 8.78 3.96
N GLY A 36 25.94 10.12 3.97
CA GLY A 36 26.06 10.92 2.74
C GLY A 36 27.34 10.62 1.93
N ASP A 37 28.31 9.94 2.51
CA ASP A 37 29.51 9.43 1.85
C ASP A 37 29.21 8.28 0.86
N VAL A 38 28.18 7.50 1.09
CA VAL A 38 27.80 6.33 0.26
C VAL A 38 26.34 6.39 -0.24
N CYS A 39 25.52 7.28 0.32
CA CYS A 39 24.09 7.41 -0.01
C CYS A 39 23.80 8.78 -0.60
N GLU A 40 23.05 8.79 -1.69
CA GLU A 40 22.44 10.00 -2.24
C GLU A 40 20.97 10.04 -1.85
N TRP A 41 20.53 11.17 -1.33
CA TRP A 41 19.17 11.35 -0.85
C TRP A 41 18.43 12.37 -1.69
N LEU A 42 17.17 12.05 -2.04
CA LEU A 42 16.29 12.93 -2.77
C LEU A 42 14.94 12.97 -2.09
N SER A 43 14.34 14.14 -2.00
CA SER A 43 12.99 14.35 -1.51
C SER A 43 12.08 14.85 -2.63
N LEU A 44 10.92 14.22 -2.78
CA LEU A 44 9.81 14.71 -3.58
C LEU A 44 8.79 15.34 -2.64
N GLY A 45 8.50 16.61 -2.81
CA GLY A 45 7.54 17.32 -1.97
C GLY A 45 8.18 18.18 -0.88
N PRO A 46 7.38 18.66 0.09
CA PRO A 46 5.97 18.28 0.35
C PRO A 46 4.99 18.78 -0.71
N LEU A 47 4.14 17.88 -1.23
CA LEU A 47 3.10 18.17 -2.20
C LEU A 47 1.76 18.37 -1.48
N ASP A 48 1.10 19.49 -1.73
CA ASP A 48 -0.22 19.76 -1.14
C ASP A 48 -1.32 18.99 -1.90
N LEU A 49 -2.05 18.15 -1.18
CA LEU A 49 -3.16 17.33 -1.72
C LEU A 49 -4.54 17.90 -1.37
N GLY A 50 -4.59 19.06 -0.70
CA GLY A 50 -5.82 19.66 -0.18
C GLY A 50 -6.36 19.00 1.11
N VAL A 51 -6.07 17.71 1.32
CA VAL A 51 -6.45 16.94 2.53
C VAL A 51 -5.24 16.66 3.43
N GLY A 52 -4.08 17.15 3.06
CA GLY A 52 -2.80 16.95 3.75
C GLY A 52 -1.65 17.08 2.77
N ARG A 53 -0.43 17.00 3.29
CA ARG A 53 0.78 17.05 2.47
C ARG A 53 1.34 15.66 2.29
N PHE A 54 1.80 15.36 1.09
CA PHE A 54 2.53 14.12 0.78
C PHE A 54 4.00 14.44 0.56
N GLN A 55 4.85 13.57 1.08
CA GLN A 55 6.29 13.63 0.86
C GLN A 55 6.87 12.24 0.74
N GLU A 56 7.73 12.06 -0.22
CA GLU A 56 8.50 10.85 -0.46
C GLU A 56 9.99 11.15 -0.35
N VAL A 57 10.74 10.24 0.25
CA VAL A 57 12.19 10.31 0.29
C VAL A 57 12.78 9.06 -0.31
N SER A 58 13.69 9.23 -1.25
CA SER A 58 14.43 8.15 -1.89
C SER A 58 15.91 8.20 -1.51
N CYS A 59 16.52 7.03 -1.44
CA CYS A 59 17.94 6.89 -1.18
C CYS A 59 18.59 5.98 -2.23
N PHE A 60 19.61 6.48 -2.89
CA PHE A 60 20.45 5.70 -3.78
C PHE A 60 21.75 5.32 -3.07
N HIS A 61 21.94 4.02 -2.82
CA HIS A 61 23.16 3.50 -2.23
C HIS A 61 24.19 3.20 -3.32
N ARG A 62 25.19 4.07 -3.47
CA ARG A 62 26.19 4.02 -4.54
C ARG A 62 26.94 2.70 -4.64
N PRO A 63 27.47 2.10 -3.54
CA PRO A 63 28.27 0.90 -3.64
C PRO A 63 27.52 -0.33 -4.20
N SER A 64 26.23 -0.45 -3.93
CA SER A 64 25.41 -1.57 -4.44
C SER A 64 24.58 -1.24 -5.66
N GLY A 65 24.48 0.05 -6.04
CA GLY A 65 23.56 0.50 -7.09
C GLY A 65 22.08 0.35 -6.72
N ALA A 66 21.77 0.19 -5.42
CA ALA A 66 20.40 -0.02 -4.96
C ALA A 66 19.68 1.33 -4.77
N LEU A 67 18.47 1.42 -5.34
CA LEU A 67 17.55 2.51 -5.05
C LEU A 67 16.52 2.05 -4.02
N LEU A 68 16.48 2.73 -2.88
CA LEU A 68 15.51 2.52 -1.83
C LEU A 68 14.41 3.58 -1.95
N VAL A 69 13.17 3.13 -2.00
CA VAL A 69 11.97 3.96 -2.06
C VAL A 69 10.94 3.43 -1.06
N THR A 70 9.97 4.23 -0.66
CA THR A 70 8.84 3.77 0.15
C THR A 70 7.64 3.48 -0.74
N ASP A 71 6.97 4.52 -1.24
CA ASP A 71 5.71 4.37 -1.96
C ASP A 71 5.82 4.76 -3.46
N ALA A 72 6.97 5.32 -3.89
CA ALA A 72 7.11 5.84 -5.25
C ALA A 72 7.02 4.75 -6.31
N LEU A 73 7.67 3.62 -6.08
CA LEU A 73 7.74 2.51 -7.03
C LEU A 73 7.42 1.19 -6.34
N VAL A 74 6.68 0.34 -7.03
CA VAL A 74 6.40 -1.03 -6.60
C VAL A 74 6.75 -2.01 -7.72
N GLY A 75 7.35 -3.13 -7.36
CA GLY A 75 7.60 -4.25 -8.27
C GLY A 75 6.71 -5.43 -7.85
N ILE A 76 5.79 -5.84 -8.72
CA ILE A 76 4.81 -6.89 -8.43
C ILE A 76 5.01 -8.06 -9.37
N SER A 77 5.29 -9.25 -8.83
CA SER A 77 5.36 -10.52 -9.55
C SER A 77 4.01 -11.22 -9.59
N ALA A 78 3.79 -12.07 -10.60
CA ALA A 78 2.60 -12.93 -10.67
C ALA A 78 2.58 -13.96 -9.53
N GLU A 79 3.75 -14.46 -9.13
CA GLU A 79 3.88 -15.38 -8.01
C GLU A 79 4.06 -14.61 -6.70
N PRO A 80 3.44 -15.08 -5.60
CA PRO A 80 3.64 -14.49 -4.29
C PRO A 80 5.12 -14.59 -3.85
N PRO A 81 5.61 -13.64 -3.06
CA PRO A 81 6.93 -13.74 -2.46
C PRO A 81 7.11 -15.00 -1.60
N ALA A 82 8.32 -15.57 -1.59
CA ALA A 82 8.66 -16.80 -0.84
C ALA A 82 8.36 -16.70 0.68
N LEU A 83 8.20 -15.50 1.21
CA LEU A 83 7.76 -15.30 2.59
C LEU A 83 6.41 -16.01 2.89
N PHE A 84 5.52 -16.07 1.90
CA PHE A 84 4.22 -16.74 2.04
C PHE A 84 4.31 -18.28 2.01
N ASP A 85 5.47 -18.85 1.73
CA ASP A 85 5.70 -20.29 1.91
C ASP A 85 5.86 -20.65 3.39
N LEU A 86 6.33 -19.70 4.20
CA LEU A 86 6.44 -19.85 5.65
C LEU A 86 5.07 -19.77 6.33
N ASP A 87 4.22 -18.86 5.86
CA ASP A 87 2.84 -18.72 6.35
C ASP A 87 1.92 -18.26 5.22
N PRO A 88 1.16 -19.19 4.59
CA PRO A 88 0.23 -18.86 3.53
C PRO A 88 -1.09 -18.27 4.02
N THR A 89 -1.32 -18.19 5.34
CA THR A 89 -2.59 -17.74 5.93
C THR A 89 -3.14 -16.44 5.34
N PRO A 90 -2.34 -15.37 5.11
CA PRO A 90 -2.84 -14.15 4.50
C PRO A 90 -3.37 -14.37 3.08
N LEU A 91 -2.69 -15.20 2.28
CA LEU A 91 -3.17 -15.52 0.92
C LEU A 91 -4.47 -16.29 0.97
N LEU A 92 -4.53 -17.32 1.82
CA LEU A 92 -5.72 -18.17 1.97
C LEU A 92 -6.91 -17.36 2.50
N PHE A 93 -6.65 -16.41 3.40
CA PHE A 93 -7.66 -15.49 3.90
C PHE A 93 -8.28 -14.66 2.76
N HIS A 94 -7.45 -14.06 1.91
CA HIS A 94 -7.92 -13.25 0.79
C HIS A 94 -8.47 -14.07 -0.38
N SER A 95 -8.19 -15.37 -0.45
CA SER A 95 -8.70 -16.23 -1.52
C SER A 95 -10.18 -16.56 -1.41
N ARG A 96 -10.77 -16.43 -0.21
CA ARG A 96 -12.15 -16.80 0.07
C ARG A 96 -13.15 -15.84 -0.56
N GLU A 97 -14.32 -16.36 -0.95
CA GLU A 97 -15.45 -15.53 -1.38
C GLU A 97 -16.28 -15.05 -0.17
N ARG A 98 -16.28 -15.84 0.90
CA ARG A 98 -17.06 -15.56 2.10
C ARG A 98 -16.24 -15.81 3.35
N GLY A 99 -16.53 -15.07 4.41
CA GLY A 99 -15.82 -15.16 5.68
C GLY A 99 -15.99 -16.51 6.41
N ASP A 100 -17.05 -17.24 6.12
CA ASP A 100 -17.38 -18.55 6.72
C ASP A 100 -16.78 -19.75 5.95
N GLU A 101 -16.12 -19.52 4.81
CA GLU A 101 -15.41 -20.57 4.10
C GLU A 101 -14.15 -21.00 4.86
N PRO A 102 -13.85 -22.32 4.87
CA PRO A 102 -12.61 -22.80 5.46
C PRO A 102 -11.39 -22.30 4.68
N LEU A 103 -10.26 -22.13 5.35
CA LEU A 103 -8.98 -21.88 4.72
C LEU A 103 -8.49 -23.19 4.08
N THR A 104 -8.60 -23.30 2.77
CA THR A 104 -8.11 -24.46 2.00
C THR A 104 -6.85 -24.06 1.26
N ASP A 105 -5.74 -24.72 1.59
CA ASP A 105 -4.46 -24.47 0.93
C ASP A 105 -4.40 -25.24 -0.39
N SER A 106 -4.30 -24.48 -1.47
CA SER A 106 -4.04 -24.98 -2.82
C SER A 106 -3.28 -23.93 -3.64
N PRO A 107 -2.56 -24.33 -4.70
CA PRO A 107 -1.89 -23.37 -5.58
C PRO A 107 -2.84 -22.30 -6.15
N GLU A 108 -4.06 -22.68 -6.49
CA GLU A 108 -5.09 -21.79 -7.01
C GLU A 108 -5.56 -20.79 -5.94
N ALA A 109 -5.76 -21.26 -4.69
CA ALA A 109 -6.14 -20.41 -3.57
C ALA A 109 -5.01 -19.40 -3.27
N ARG A 110 -3.76 -19.84 -3.25
CA ARG A 110 -2.60 -18.98 -3.02
C ARG A 110 -2.50 -17.91 -4.11
N ARG A 111 -2.59 -18.26 -5.40
CA ARG A 111 -2.55 -17.30 -6.52
C ARG A 111 -3.72 -16.31 -6.47
N ARG A 112 -4.94 -16.80 -6.24
CA ARG A 112 -6.12 -15.95 -6.10
C ARG A 112 -5.98 -15.00 -4.93
N GLY A 113 -5.51 -15.49 -3.80
CA GLY A 113 -5.26 -14.67 -2.61
C GLY A 113 -4.21 -13.61 -2.84
N TRP A 114 -3.12 -13.95 -3.51
CA TRP A 114 -2.07 -13.01 -3.88
C TRP A 114 -2.59 -11.89 -4.79
N ALA A 115 -3.28 -12.24 -5.86
CA ALA A 115 -3.85 -11.26 -6.78
C ALA A 115 -4.81 -10.29 -6.07
N ARG A 116 -5.65 -10.78 -5.16
CA ARG A 116 -6.54 -9.96 -4.35
C ARG A 116 -5.79 -9.11 -3.33
N LEU A 117 -4.76 -9.65 -2.71
CA LEU A 117 -3.91 -8.90 -1.78
C LEU A 117 -3.21 -7.75 -2.48
N VAL A 118 -2.67 -7.98 -3.68
CA VAL A 118 -2.06 -6.96 -4.54
C VAL A 118 -3.06 -5.85 -4.87
N LEU A 119 -4.27 -6.19 -5.30
CA LEU A 119 -5.31 -5.21 -5.60
C LEU A 119 -5.73 -4.42 -4.37
N PHE A 120 -5.84 -5.09 -3.22
CA PHE A 120 -6.18 -4.46 -1.96
C PHE A 120 -5.07 -3.52 -1.48
N ALA A 121 -3.81 -3.98 -1.50
CA ALA A 121 -2.65 -3.19 -1.09
C ALA A 121 -2.39 -2.01 -2.04
N SER A 122 -2.83 -2.11 -3.29
CA SER A 122 -2.67 -1.03 -4.27
C SER A 122 -3.59 0.17 -4.01
N TYR A 123 -4.40 0.14 -2.97
CA TYR A 123 -5.39 1.16 -2.58
C TYR A 123 -5.81 2.04 -3.77
N LEU A 124 -7.08 2.15 -4.11
CA LEU A 124 -7.57 3.07 -5.15
C LEU A 124 -7.54 2.56 -6.60
N ARG A 125 -7.57 1.23 -6.77
CA ARG A 125 -8.17 0.70 -8.00
C ARG A 125 -9.63 0.34 -7.71
N PRO A 126 -10.57 1.29 -7.78
CA PRO A 126 -11.98 1.03 -7.47
C PRO A 126 -12.65 0.17 -8.53
N GLU A 127 -12.04 0.03 -9.71
CA GLU A 127 -12.62 -0.70 -10.82
C GLU A 127 -12.95 -2.16 -10.48
N PRO A 128 -12.07 -2.93 -9.80
CA PRO A 128 -12.38 -4.31 -9.45
C PRO A 128 -13.29 -4.46 -8.21
N LEU A 129 -13.64 -3.34 -7.57
CA LEU A 129 -14.39 -3.36 -6.32
C LEU A 129 -15.79 -2.77 -6.51
N GLU A 130 -16.75 -3.39 -5.83
CA GLU A 130 -18.12 -2.88 -5.70
C GLU A 130 -18.40 -2.62 -4.22
N VAL A 131 -18.80 -1.39 -3.89
CA VAL A 131 -19.25 -1.03 -2.54
C VAL A 131 -20.76 -1.26 -2.48
N PRO A 132 -21.24 -2.26 -1.70
CA PRO A 132 -22.65 -2.49 -1.53
C PRO A 132 -23.35 -1.32 -0.86
N ALA A 133 -24.66 -1.18 -1.09
CA ALA A 133 -25.45 -0.15 -0.45
C ALA A 133 -25.45 -0.33 1.08
N LEU A 134 -25.51 0.78 1.82
CA LEU A 134 -25.45 0.78 3.29
C LEU A 134 -26.44 -0.21 3.97
N PRO A 135 -27.72 -0.34 3.53
CA PRO A 135 -28.63 -1.33 4.12
C PRO A 135 -28.17 -2.77 3.93
N GLU A 136 -27.51 -3.06 2.82
CA GLU A 136 -26.93 -4.38 2.55
C GLU A 136 -25.70 -4.64 3.44
N LEU A 137 -24.82 -3.65 3.59
CA LEU A 137 -23.66 -3.72 4.50
C LEU A 137 -24.11 -3.99 5.94
N LEU A 138 -25.11 -3.26 6.43
CA LEU A 138 -25.66 -3.47 7.77
C LEU A 138 -26.24 -4.87 7.94
N ARG A 139 -27.00 -5.36 6.95
CA ARG A 139 -27.56 -6.72 6.97
C ARG A 139 -26.44 -7.77 7.04
N HIS A 140 -25.37 -7.60 6.30
CA HIS A 140 -24.20 -8.49 6.34
C HIS A 140 -23.43 -8.41 7.65
N ALA A 141 -23.24 -7.21 8.20
CA ALA A 141 -22.54 -7.00 9.47
C ALA A 141 -23.23 -7.67 10.67
N PHE A 142 -24.55 -7.87 10.60
CA PHE A 142 -25.33 -8.50 11.67
C PHE A 142 -25.65 -9.97 11.44
N ARG A 143 -25.12 -10.60 10.37
CA ARG A 143 -25.28 -12.03 10.17
C ARG A 143 -24.58 -12.85 11.26
N PRO A 144 -25.20 -13.90 11.78
CA PRO A 144 -24.54 -14.84 12.68
C PRO A 144 -23.26 -15.41 12.04
N GLY A 145 -22.20 -15.54 12.81
CA GLY A 145 -20.92 -16.07 12.32
C GLY A 145 -19.95 -15.02 11.74
N LEU A 146 -20.41 -13.85 11.31
CA LEU A 146 -19.54 -12.79 10.79
C LEU A 146 -18.68 -12.12 11.88
N ARG A 147 -19.06 -12.25 13.13
CA ARG A 147 -18.29 -11.78 14.30
C ARG A 147 -17.28 -12.79 14.84
N SER A 148 -17.24 -14.00 14.28
CA SER A 148 -16.23 -14.98 14.67
C SER A 148 -14.87 -14.61 14.10
N LEU A 149 -13.78 -15.06 14.74
CA LEU A 149 -12.40 -14.90 14.22
C LEU A 149 -12.23 -15.45 12.79
N ARG A 150 -13.13 -16.31 12.36
CA ARG A 150 -13.16 -16.89 11.00
C ARG A 150 -13.87 -16.00 9.97
N ALA A 151 -14.57 -14.94 10.41
CA ALA A 151 -15.49 -14.17 9.59
C ALA A 151 -15.10 -12.71 9.40
N HIS A 152 -13.84 -12.34 9.61
CA HIS A 152 -13.39 -10.96 9.44
C HIS A 152 -13.68 -10.39 8.06
N PHE A 153 -13.79 -11.23 7.04
CA PHE A 153 -14.04 -10.82 5.67
C PHE A 153 -15.41 -10.17 5.46
N GLY A 154 -16.43 -10.52 6.26
CA GLY A 154 -17.76 -9.95 6.15
C GLY A 154 -17.89 -8.50 6.63
N LEU A 155 -16.82 -7.93 7.21
CA LEU A 155 -16.77 -6.52 7.62
C LEU A 155 -16.21 -5.59 6.55
N TYR A 156 -15.72 -6.11 5.42
CA TYR A 156 -15.26 -5.28 4.32
C TYR A 156 -16.46 -4.60 3.65
N PRO A 157 -16.40 -3.28 3.44
CA PRO A 157 -17.49 -2.53 2.82
C PRO A 157 -17.52 -2.68 1.30
N PHE A 158 -16.93 -3.74 0.75
CA PHE A 158 -16.83 -3.99 -0.69
C PHE A 158 -16.78 -5.48 -0.99
N ARG A 159 -17.05 -5.82 -2.24
CA ARG A 159 -16.88 -7.15 -2.82
C ARG A 159 -16.18 -7.06 -4.17
N TRP A 160 -15.71 -8.19 -4.66
CA TRP A 160 -15.04 -8.28 -5.95
C TRP A 160 -16.06 -8.29 -7.08
N LYS A 161 -15.89 -7.43 -8.08
CA LYS A 161 -16.69 -7.47 -9.30
C LYS A 161 -16.28 -8.66 -10.17
N PRO A 162 -17.18 -9.17 -11.03
CA PRO A 162 -16.78 -10.09 -12.10
C PRO A 162 -15.66 -9.47 -12.95
N GLY A 163 -14.67 -10.27 -13.33
CA GLY A 163 -13.52 -9.80 -14.12
C GLY A 163 -12.43 -9.05 -13.34
N TRP A 164 -12.48 -9.03 -12.01
CA TRP A 164 -11.44 -8.39 -11.18
C TRP A 164 -10.02 -8.91 -11.48
N GLN A 165 -9.90 -10.14 -12.01
CA GLN A 165 -8.62 -10.77 -12.36
C GLN A 165 -7.84 -9.96 -13.40
N GLU A 166 -8.51 -9.39 -14.39
CA GLU A 166 -7.88 -8.56 -15.43
C GLU A 166 -7.17 -7.35 -14.82
N SER A 167 -7.75 -6.78 -13.76
CA SER A 167 -7.12 -5.67 -13.03
C SER A 167 -5.87 -6.11 -12.28
N ALA A 168 -5.85 -7.33 -11.74
CA ALA A 168 -4.69 -7.90 -11.08
C ALA A 168 -3.58 -8.21 -12.10
N ASP A 169 -3.93 -8.87 -13.21
CA ASP A 169 -2.98 -9.20 -14.29
C ASP A 169 -2.32 -7.94 -14.86
N GLY A 170 -3.07 -6.85 -14.93
CA GLY A 170 -2.54 -5.55 -15.36
C GLY A 170 -1.46 -4.97 -14.44
N LEU A 171 -1.44 -5.37 -13.16
CA LEU A 171 -0.45 -4.92 -12.16
C LEU A 171 0.75 -5.85 -12.04
N MET A 172 0.59 -7.13 -12.35
CA MET A 172 1.60 -8.15 -12.14
C MET A 172 2.46 -8.38 -13.38
N GLY A 173 3.72 -8.74 -13.17
CA GLY A 173 4.65 -9.15 -14.23
C GLY A 173 4.77 -10.68 -14.30
N ASN A 174 4.72 -11.24 -15.49
CA ASN A 174 4.71 -12.70 -15.67
C ASN A 174 6.07 -13.37 -15.38
N ALA A 175 7.16 -12.87 -15.99
CA ALA A 175 8.49 -13.46 -15.88
C ALA A 175 9.41 -12.73 -14.86
N ALA A 176 9.11 -11.48 -14.59
CA ALA A 176 9.81 -10.63 -13.62
C ALA A 176 8.81 -9.67 -12.98
N PRO A 177 9.10 -9.12 -11.79
CA PRO A 177 8.25 -8.10 -11.19
C PRO A 177 8.02 -6.93 -12.14
N LYS A 178 6.76 -6.58 -12.37
CA LYS A 178 6.43 -5.38 -13.13
C LYS A 178 6.67 -4.17 -12.27
N LEU A 179 7.70 -3.40 -12.61
CA LEU A 179 8.01 -2.15 -11.93
C LEU A 179 7.07 -1.06 -12.44
N GLN A 180 6.43 -0.35 -11.53
CA GLN A 180 5.48 0.71 -11.84
C GLN A 180 5.40 1.72 -10.71
N VAL A 181 4.88 2.92 -10.99
CA VAL A 181 4.50 3.87 -9.95
C VAL A 181 3.39 3.24 -9.12
N ALA A 182 3.48 3.38 -7.79
CA ALA A 182 2.43 2.84 -6.94
C ALA A 182 1.07 3.42 -7.32
N PRO A 183 0.01 2.60 -7.49
CA PRO A 183 -1.29 3.06 -7.95
C PRO A 183 -1.90 4.17 -7.10
N VAL A 184 -1.59 4.19 -5.81
CA VAL A 184 -2.02 5.27 -4.91
C VAL A 184 -1.40 6.61 -5.29
N LEU A 185 -0.13 6.64 -5.69
CA LEU A 185 0.52 7.86 -6.16
C LEU A 185 -0.01 8.27 -7.52
N GLU A 186 -0.09 7.33 -8.47
CA GLU A 186 -0.56 7.60 -9.82
C GLU A 186 -1.98 8.19 -9.84
N ARG A 187 -2.88 7.68 -9.01
CA ARG A 187 -4.32 8.00 -9.10
C ARG A 187 -4.84 8.99 -8.08
N LEU A 188 -4.22 9.05 -6.91
CA LEU A 188 -4.66 9.93 -5.84
C LEU A 188 -3.75 11.14 -5.66
N VAL A 189 -2.45 10.89 -5.61
CA VAL A 189 -1.48 11.94 -5.25
C VAL A 189 -1.18 12.83 -6.45
N LEU A 190 -0.70 12.27 -7.54
CA LEU A 190 -0.26 13.05 -8.71
C LEU A 190 -1.37 13.92 -9.31
N PRO A 191 -2.61 13.44 -9.51
CA PRO A 191 -3.67 14.29 -10.07
C PRO A 191 -4.05 15.48 -9.17
N ARG A 192 -3.95 15.30 -7.83
CA ARG A 192 -4.25 16.37 -6.87
C ARG A 192 -3.09 17.31 -6.64
N ALA A 193 -1.88 16.81 -6.81
CA ALA A 193 -0.65 17.54 -6.56
C ALA A 193 -0.09 18.26 -7.78
N LEU A 194 -0.77 18.22 -8.93
CA LEU A 194 -0.22 18.72 -10.20
C LEU A 194 0.28 20.17 -10.08
N THR A 195 -0.50 21.06 -9.47
CA THR A 195 -0.12 22.45 -9.26
C THR A 195 1.11 22.57 -8.36
N SER A 196 1.09 21.86 -7.23
CA SER A 196 2.25 21.85 -6.28
C SER A 196 3.48 21.22 -6.92
N LEU A 197 3.31 20.20 -7.76
CA LEU A 197 4.40 19.54 -8.47
C LEU A 197 5.07 20.49 -9.48
N ILE A 198 4.28 21.24 -10.24
CA ILE A 198 4.79 22.25 -11.19
C ILE A 198 5.56 23.34 -10.47
N THR A 199 5.11 23.75 -9.29
CA THR A 199 5.80 24.79 -8.50
C THR A 199 7.10 24.25 -7.87
N TRP A 200 7.15 22.95 -7.60
CA TRP A 200 8.32 22.31 -7.00
C TRP A 200 9.43 22.05 -8.04
N LEU A 201 9.10 21.74 -9.30
CA LEU A 201 10.05 21.56 -10.40
C LEU A 201 10.69 22.87 -10.83
#